data_412d97fdd9967ace6a1cb22b764f763a
#
_entry.id   412d97fdd9967ace6a1cb22b764f763a
#
_cell.length_a   1.000
_cell.length_b   1.000
_cell.length_c   1.000
_cell.angle_alpha   90.00
_cell.angle_beta   90.00
_cell.angle_gamma   90.00
#
_symmetry.space_group_name_H-M   'P 1'
#
loop_
_entity.id
_entity.type
_entity.pdbx_description
1 polymer ?
#
loop_
_entity_poly.entity_id
_entity_poly.type
_entity_poly.pdbx_seq_one_letter_code
_entity_poly.pdbx_strand_id
1 'polypeptide(L)'
;MTDASNVCSNPDCRVAQLGTCHLDHDPVDSCPHYGSREAADLDPGEIEELSAPVERTMDGIELRSNKVIPESGITNFRNRVRAKTIVLAGEQKTGKTTLLAALYGMFCKGPVGEFEFVSSQTLYSFAERKHLALFDPERSVPVTPRTSRGDDVNFFHIKMKAGDNLSEIVISDRSGEAFEDARLDTALVAKLSELALADRVCFLLDAARLTKKETRPGYSRIFKQAIRSLLDNDAVPKSAVLEVLVTKFDRVSDGQDGLNPLQDLEQYEQELRDEFGASGYEFEIHRICVDFH
;
A
#
# COMPACT_ATOMS: atom_id res chain seq x y z
N MET A 1 15.08 -42.82 8.09
CA MET A 1 16.36 -43.10 7.43
C MET A 1 16.62 -41.88 6.54
N THR A 2 17.30 -40.90 7.08
CA THR A 2 17.75 -39.73 6.31
C THR A 2 18.94 -40.16 5.48
N ASP A 3 18.79 -40.03 4.18
CA ASP A 3 19.79 -40.43 3.18
C ASP A 3 21.04 -39.57 3.39
N ALA A 4 22.14 -40.20 3.79
CA ALA A 4 23.44 -39.56 4.06
C ALA A 4 24.10 -38.96 2.79
N SER A 5 23.46 -39.14 1.62
CA SER A 5 23.95 -38.70 0.32
C SER A 5 23.79 -37.20 0.02
N ASN A 6 23.03 -36.47 0.82
CA ASN A 6 22.69 -35.07 0.57
C ASN A 6 23.36 -34.07 1.54
N VAL A 7 24.62 -34.32 1.93
CA VAL A 7 25.34 -33.47 2.88
C VAL A 7 26.46 -32.72 2.12
N CYS A 8 26.56 -31.41 2.41
CA CYS A 8 27.57 -30.55 1.85
C CYS A 8 28.56 -30.06 2.93
N SER A 9 29.85 -30.04 2.65
CA SER A 9 30.87 -29.52 3.59
C SER A 9 30.84 -28.00 3.76
N ASN A 10 30.14 -27.28 2.88
CA ASN A 10 29.92 -25.83 3.05
C ASN A 10 28.83 -25.59 4.10
N PRO A 11 29.13 -24.92 5.25
CA PRO A 11 28.20 -24.69 6.32
C PRO A 11 26.98 -23.83 5.94
N ASP A 12 27.09 -22.99 4.89
CA ASP A 12 26.02 -22.13 4.40
C ASP A 12 25.11 -22.84 3.40
N CYS A 13 25.48 -24.07 2.96
CA CYS A 13 24.73 -24.81 1.98
C CYS A 13 23.58 -25.61 2.61
N ARG A 14 22.36 -25.35 2.13
CA ARG A 14 21.14 -26.04 2.56
C ARG A 14 20.64 -27.08 1.58
N VAL A 15 21.55 -27.71 0.83
CA VAL A 15 21.20 -28.69 -0.19
C VAL A 15 20.38 -29.85 0.36
N ALA A 16 20.64 -30.29 1.60
CA ALA A 16 19.87 -31.34 2.28
C ALA A 16 18.39 -30.95 2.55
N GLN A 17 18.10 -29.65 2.59
CA GLN A 17 16.76 -29.12 2.89
C GLN A 17 16.04 -28.64 1.63
N LEU A 18 16.78 -28.02 0.70
CA LEU A 18 16.22 -27.31 -0.47
C LEU A 18 16.42 -28.08 -1.78
N GLY A 19 17.30 -29.09 -1.81
CA GLY A 19 17.64 -29.84 -3.00
C GLY A 19 18.45 -29.06 -4.04
N THR A 20 18.83 -27.80 -3.75
CA THR A 20 19.59 -26.93 -4.65
C THR A 20 20.92 -26.51 -4.04
N CYS A 21 21.97 -26.40 -4.87
CA CYS A 21 23.30 -25.97 -4.43
C CYS A 21 23.33 -24.45 -4.15
N HIS A 22 23.97 -24.04 -3.07
CA HIS A 22 24.15 -22.61 -2.74
C HIS A 22 25.10 -21.89 -3.74
N LEU A 23 25.96 -22.63 -4.42
CA LEU A 23 26.88 -22.12 -5.44
C LEU A 23 26.39 -22.38 -6.88
N ASP A 24 25.09 -22.60 -7.06
CA ASP A 24 24.40 -22.78 -8.35
C ASP A 24 24.97 -23.94 -9.24
N HIS A 25 25.52 -24.97 -8.62
CA HIS A 25 25.91 -26.17 -9.37
C HIS A 25 24.67 -27.01 -9.72
N ASP A 26 24.50 -27.27 -11.03
CA ASP A 26 23.48 -28.18 -11.56
C ASP A 26 24.13 -29.13 -12.57
N PRO A 27 24.15 -30.47 -12.34
CA PRO A 27 23.58 -31.16 -11.18
C PRO A 27 24.36 -30.90 -9.88
N VAL A 28 23.66 -31.04 -8.71
CA VAL A 28 24.19 -30.70 -7.38
C VAL A 28 25.47 -31.52 -7.02
N ASP A 29 25.57 -32.74 -7.51
CA ASP A 29 26.73 -33.63 -7.34
C ASP A 29 28.00 -33.17 -8.10
N SER A 30 27.88 -32.20 -8.99
CA SER A 30 29.05 -31.55 -9.63
C SER A 30 29.79 -30.56 -8.71
N CYS A 31 29.19 -30.22 -7.56
CA CYS A 31 29.77 -29.30 -6.58
C CYS A 31 30.96 -30.01 -5.83
N PRO A 32 32.17 -29.40 -5.77
CA PRO A 32 33.31 -30.00 -5.08
C PRO A 32 33.12 -30.15 -3.57
N HIS A 33 32.13 -29.51 -2.99
CA HIS A 33 31.78 -29.58 -1.57
C HIS A 33 30.68 -30.60 -1.28
N TYR A 34 30.05 -31.16 -2.28
CA TYR A 34 28.92 -32.08 -2.13
C TYR A 34 29.45 -33.48 -1.75
N GLY A 35 28.83 -34.10 -0.74
CA GLY A 35 29.21 -35.46 -0.29
C GLY A 35 30.55 -35.53 0.47
N SER A 36 31.24 -34.38 0.70
CA SER A 36 32.58 -34.39 1.29
C SER A 36 32.61 -34.28 2.83
N ARG A 37 31.43 -34.26 3.48
CA ARG A 37 31.32 -34.30 4.93
C ARG A 37 31.20 -35.74 5.39
N GLU A 38 32.25 -36.32 5.94
CA GLU A 38 32.17 -37.65 6.60
C GLU A 38 31.23 -37.53 7.82
N ALA A 39 30.26 -38.43 7.89
CA ALA A 39 29.25 -38.47 8.96
C ALA A 39 29.78 -38.89 10.34
N ALA A 40 31.12 -38.86 10.52
CA ALA A 40 31.80 -39.51 11.65
C ALA A 40 32.09 -38.62 12.86
N ASP A 41 31.87 -37.31 12.79
CA ASP A 41 32.32 -36.40 13.88
C ASP A 41 31.21 -35.57 14.58
N LEU A 42 29.95 -36.00 14.53
CA LEU A 42 28.94 -35.39 15.36
C LEU A 42 28.62 -36.30 16.55
N ASP A 43 29.06 -35.91 17.73
CA ASP A 43 28.70 -36.54 19.00
C ASP A 43 27.15 -36.52 19.14
N PRO A 44 26.49 -37.68 19.38
CA PRO A 44 25.05 -37.73 19.54
C PRO A 44 24.50 -36.86 20.69
N GLY A 45 25.36 -36.43 21.61
CA GLY A 45 25.02 -35.52 22.72
C GLY A 45 24.82 -34.05 22.29
N GLU A 46 25.46 -33.59 21.21
CA GLU A 46 25.32 -32.20 20.76
C GLU A 46 24.01 -31.94 19.98
N ILE A 47 23.35 -33.00 19.49
CA ILE A 47 22.11 -32.87 18.72
C ILE A 47 20.90 -32.61 19.61
N GLU A 48 20.91 -33.05 20.87
CA GLU A 48 19.83 -32.81 21.82
C GLU A 48 19.85 -31.37 22.41
N GLU A 49 21.01 -30.72 22.50
CA GLU A 49 21.09 -29.33 22.96
C GLU A 49 20.66 -28.31 21.89
N LEU A 50 20.65 -28.68 20.61
CA LEU A 50 20.19 -27.81 19.51
C LEU A 50 18.67 -27.83 19.30
N SER A 51 17.95 -28.73 19.96
CA SER A 51 16.50 -28.88 19.87
C SER A 51 15.69 -28.30 21.02
N ALA A 52 16.35 -27.82 22.09
CA ALA A 52 15.67 -27.06 23.12
C ALA A 52 15.34 -25.66 22.59
N PRO A 53 14.11 -25.16 22.75
CA PRO A 53 13.81 -23.77 22.43
C PRO A 53 14.68 -22.91 23.37
N VAL A 54 15.72 -22.28 22.78
CA VAL A 54 16.46 -21.26 23.51
C VAL A 54 15.47 -20.14 23.74
N GLU A 55 14.94 -20.04 24.97
CA GLU A 55 14.36 -18.80 25.47
C GLU A 55 15.44 -17.74 25.41
N ARG A 56 15.54 -17.07 24.25
CA ARG A 56 16.34 -15.86 24.13
C ARG A 56 15.63 -14.82 24.96
N THR A 57 16.05 -14.67 26.20
CA THR A 57 15.86 -13.42 26.95
C THR A 57 16.64 -12.37 26.18
N MET A 58 15.95 -11.76 25.22
CA MET A 58 16.52 -10.68 24.45
C MET A 58 16.52 -9.43 25.32
N ASP A 59 17.61 -9.21 26.02
CA ASP A 59 18.02 -7.89 26.51
C ASP A 59 18.45 -7.02 25.31
N GLY A 60 17.72 -7.11 24.21
CA GLY A 60 17.97 -6.39 22.99
C GLY A 60 16.88 -5.36 22.75
N ILE A 61 17.27 -4.18 22.32
CA ILE A 61 16.32 -3.18 21.80
C ILE A 61 15.63 -3.82 20.59
N GLU A 62 14.34 -4.07 20.70
CA GLU A 62 13.53 -4.57 19.58
C GLU A 62 13.54 -3.54 18.45
N LEU A 63 14.29 -3.82 17.39
CA LEU A 63 14.33 -2.96 16.21
C LEU A 63 12.97 -3.06 15.51
N ARG A 64 12.29 -1.94 15.37
CA ARG A 64 11.04 -1.86 14.63
C ARG A 64 11.28 -2.30 13.19
N SER A 65 10.39 -3.13 12.66
CA SER A 65 10.50 -3.64 11.29
C SER A 65 10.42 -2.54 10.21
N ASN A 66 9.91 -1.35 10.56
CA ASN A 66 9.60 -0.24 9.63
C ASN A 66 8.72 -0.65 8.44
N LYS A 67 8.04 -1.79 8.57
CA LYS A 67 7.03 -2.27 7.61
C LYS A 67 5.67 -1.62 7.90
N VAL A 68 4.71 -1.86 7.01
CA VAL A 68 3.33 -1.39 7.18
C VAL A 68 2.76 -1.79 8.55
N ILE A 69 1.85 -0.98 9.07
CA ILE A 69 1.08 -1.32 10.28
C ILE A 69 -0.11 -2.16 9.80
N PRO A 70 -0.24 -3.41 10.26
CA PRO A 70 -1.39 -4.24 9.90
C PRO A 70 -2.65 -3.76 10.62
N GLU A 71 -3.82 -4.19 10.12
CA GLU A 71 -5.12 -3.89 10.71
C GLU A 71 -5.17 -4.18 12.22
N SER A 72 -4.64 -5.31 12.66
CA SER A 72 -4.60 -5.70 14.06
C SER A 72 -3.80 -4.75 14.97
N GLY A 73 -2.86 -3.99 14.40
CA GLY A 73 -1.98 -3.07 15.13
C GLY A 73 -2.45 -1.62 15.15
N ILE A 74 -3.37 -1.23 14.26
CA ILE A 74 -3.68 0.19 14.02
C ILE A 74 -4.33 0.88 15.23
N THR A 75 -5.23 0.21 15.94
CA THR A 75 -5.91 0.78 17.10
C THR A 75 -4.93 1.11 18.21
N ASN A 76 -4.04 0.18 18.53
CA ASN A 76 -2.99 0.40 19.53
C ASN A 76 -2.03 1.51 19.12
N PHE A 77 -1.70 1.58 17.83
CA PHE A 77 -0.86 2.64 17.28
C PHE A 77 -1.50 4.02 17.46
N ARG A 78 -2.76 4.18 17.01
CA ARG A 78 -3.50 5.45 17.10
C ARG A 78 -3.68 5.93 18.53
N ASN A 79 -3.98 5.04 19.46
CA ASN A 79 -4.11 5.38 20.88
C ASN A 79 -2.81 5.93 21.49
N ARG A 80 -1.66 5.42 21.01
CA ARG A 80 -0.36 5.84 21.50
C ARG A 80 0.12 7.18 20.92
N VAL A 81 -0.13 7.44 19.62
CA VAL A 81 0.45 8.61 18.91
C VAL A 81 -0.60 9.63 18.48
N ARG A 82 -1.89 9.39 18.70
CA ARG A 82 -3.02 10.27 18.29
C ARG A 82 -2.97 10.64 16.80
N ALA A 83 -2.59 9.70 15.96
CA ALA A 83 -2.51 9.92 14.52
C ALA A 83 -3.89 10.13 13.90
N LYS A 84 -3.98 11.06 12.94
CA LYS A 84 -5.13 11.20 12.04
C LYS A 84 -5.12 10.10 10.99
N THR A 85 -6.29 9.56 10.67
CA THR A 85 -6.43 8.49 9.67
C THR A 85 -6.98 9.03 8.37
N ILE A 86 -6.23 8.82 7.29
CA ILE A 86 -6.64 9.11 5.91
C ILE A 86 -6.91 7.77 5.22
N VAL A 87 -8.12 7.59 4.74
CA VAL A 87 -8.50 6.39 3.98
C VAL A 87 -8.47 6.68 2.49
N LEU A 88 -7.70 5.92 1.72
CA LEU A 88 -7.67 6.01 0.27
C LEU A 88 -8.70 5.03 -0.32
N ALA A 89 -9.85 5.54 -0.72
CA ALA A 89 -10.93 4.78 -1.33
C ALA A 89 -10.89 4.90 -2.87
N GLY A 90 -11.05 3.81 -3.58
CA GLY A 90 -11.11 3.82 -5.04
C GLY A 90 -10.86 2.47 -5.65
N GLU A 91 -11.36 2.29 -6.87
CA GLU A 91 -11.21 1.09 -7.68
C GLU A 91 -9.74 0.80 -8.04
N GLN A 92 -9.54 -0.29 -8.73
CA GLN A 92 -8.21 -0.63 -9.26
C GLN A 92 -7.69 0.45 -10.22
N LYS A 93 -6.37 0.65 -10.22
CA LYS A 93 -5.66 1.56 -11.14
C LYS A 93 -6.04 3.04 -11.03
N THR A 94 -6.73 3.46 -9.97
CA THR A 94 -7.05 4.88 -9.73
C THR A 94 -5.87 5.69 -9.19
N GLY A 95 -4.77 5.04 -8.80
CA GLY A 95 -3.53 5.70 -8.39
C GLY A 95 -3.26 5.70 -6.88
N LYS A 96 -3.96 4.91 -6.05
CA LYS A 96 -3.74 4.84 -4.59
C LYS A 96 -2.27 4.62 -4.21
N THR A 97 -1.71 3.52 -4.64
CA THR A 97 -0.31 3.16 -4.34
C THR A 97 0.69 4.13 -4.99
N THR A 98 0.35 4.66 -6.15
CA THR A 98 1.15 5.69 -6.84
C THR A 98 1.21 6.98 -6.01
N LEU A 99 0.09 7.39 -5.42
CA LEU A 99 0.01 8.56 -4.54
C LEU A 99 0.91 8.39 -3.30
N LEU A 100 0.89 7.20 -2.66
CA LEU A 100 1.75 6.90 -1.52
C LEU A 100 3.24 6.97 -1.90
N ALA A 101 3.62 6.37 -3.03
CA ALA A 101 4.99 6.38 -3.52
C ALA A 101 5.47 7.81 -3.87
N ALA A 102 4.61 8.61 -4.49
CA ALA A 102 4.89 9.99 -4.84
C ALA A 102 5.02 10.89 -3.61
N LEU A 103 4.12 10.77 -2.64
CA LEU A 103 4.18 11.53 -1.39
C LEU A 103 5.52 11.30 -0.68
N TYR A 104 5.93 10.04 -0.56
CA TYR A 104 7.24 9.71 -0.02
C TYR A 104 8.38 10.27 -0.88
N GLY A 105 8.26 10.19 -2.20
CA GLY A 105 9.22 10.75 -3.14
C GLY A 105 9.39 12.27 -3.00
N MET A 106 8.30 12.99 -2.78
CA MET A 106 8.32 14.44 -2.53
C MET A 106 9.06 14.77 -1.22
N PHE A 107 8.74 14.09 -0.12
CA PHE A 107 9.43 14.28 1.16
C PHE A 107 10.92 13.93 1.10
N CYS A 108 11.33 12.99 0.24
CA CYS A 108 12.76 12.71 0.02
C CYS A 108 13.50 13.87 -0.69
N LYS A 109 12.78 14.73 -1.44
CA LYS A 109 13.35 15.90 -2.13
C LYS A 109 13.40 17.14 -1.22
N GLY A 110 12.58 17.18 -0.17
CA GLY A 110 12.49 18.30 0.76
C GLY A 110 11.08 18.51 1.32
N PRO A 111 10.80 19.66 1.91
CA PRO A 111 9.48 20.01 2.42
C PRO A 111 8.41 19.97 1.31
N VAL A 112 7.19 19.58 1.68
CA VAL A 112 6.01 19.58 0.80
C VAL A 112 5.09 20.70 1.27
N GLY A 113 5.08 21.83 0.55
CA GLY A 113 4.43 23.03 1.02
C GLY A 113 5.05 23.51 2.34
N GLU A 114 4.23 23.66 3.37
CA GLU A 114 4.69 24.02 4.73
C GLU A 114 5.12 22.82 5.58
N PHE A 115 4.94 21.58 5.07
CA PHE A 115 5.18 20.36 5.83
C PHE A 115 6.60 19.82 5.61
N GLU A 116 7.32 19.61 6.69
CA GLU A 116 8.61 18.93 6.71
C GLU A 116 8.45 17.51 7.24
N PHE A 117 9.08 16.54 6.61
CA PHE A 117 9.12 15.17 7.10
C PHE A 117 9.97 15.07 8.37
N VAL A 118 9.42 14.45 9.41
CA VAL A 118 10.13 14.22 10.66
C VAL A 118 10.56 12.77 10.80
N SER A 119 9.62 11.83 10.67
CA SER A 119 9.90 10.40 10.79
C SER A 119 8.74 9.55 10.26
N SER A 120 8.98 8.25 10.12
CA SER A 120 7.95 7.26 9.82
C SER A 120 8.27 5.94 10.52
N GLN A 121 7.25 5.26 11.03
CA GLN A 121 7.39 3.88 11.54
C GLN A 121 7.22 2.83 10.44
N THR A 122 6.93 3.27 9.20
CA THR A 122 6.73 2.40 8.03
C THR A 122 7.65 2.81 6.86
N LEU A 123 8.80 3.39 7.18
CA LEU A 123 9.71 3.98 6.21
C LEU A 123 10.19 2.97 5.15
N TYR A 124 10.46 1.73 5.58
CA TYR A 124 10.87 0.66 4.68
C TYR A 124 9.80 0.38 3.60
N SER A 125 8.53 0.28 4.02
CA SER A 125 7.44 0.03 3.08
C SER A 125 7.20 1.18 2.11
N PHE A 126 7.41 2.43 2.53
CA PHE A 126 7.40 3.57 1.59
C PHE A 126 8.53 3.49 0.57
N ALA A 127 9.75 3.18 1.04
CA ALA A 127 10.92 3.05 0.16
C ALA A 127 10.72 1.91 -0.85
N GLU A 128 10.20 0.76 -0.41
CA GLU A 128 9.85 -0.38 -1.26
C GLU A 128 8.82 0.02 -2.33
N ARG A 129 7.72 0.69 -1.95
CA ARG A 129 6.71 1.15 -2.91
C ARG A 129 7.28 2.13 -3.94
N LYS A 130 8.11 3.08 -3.49
CA LYS A 130 8.79 4.02 -4.40
C LYS A 130 9.75 3.29 -5.34
N HIS A 131 10.58 2.39 -4.82
CA HIS A 131 11.53 1.62 -5.63
C HIS A 131 10.81 0.83 -6.71
N LEU A 132 9.78 0.07 -6.34
CA LEU A 132 8.98 -0.71 -7.29
C LEU A 132 8.21 0.16 -8.31
N ALA A 133 7.87 1.40 -7.96
CA ALA A 133 7.25 2.35 -8.88
C ALA A 133 8.23 2.90 -9.93
N LEU A 134 9.52 3.01 -9.58
CA LEU A 134 10.55 3.63 -10.43
C LEU A 134 11.40 2.62 -11.22
N PHE A 135 11.60 1.42 -10.68
CA PHE A 135 12.54 0.43 -11.18
C PHE A 135 11.84 -0.87 -11.58
N ASP A 136 11.17 -0.86 -12.74
CA ASP A 136 10.87 -2.09 -13.45
C ASP A 136 11.74 -2.10 -14.73
N PRO A 137 12.87 -2.83 -14.75
CA PRO A 137 13.81 -2.82 -15.88
C PRO A 137 13.21 -3.36 -17.18
N GLU A 138 12.07 -4.06 -17.12
CA GLU A 138 11.41 -4.61 -18.30
C GLU A 138 10.31 -3.67 -18.87
N ARG A 139 10.07 -2.50 -18.24
CA ARG A 139 8.99 -1.59 -18.63
C ARG A 139 9.52 -0.21 -18.98
N SER A 140 9.04 0.30 -20.09
CA SER A 140 9.32 1.67 -20.55
C SER A 140 8.54 2.76 -19.78
N VAL A 141 7.60 2.36 -18.92
CA VAL A 141 6.74 3.28 -18.15
C VAL A 141 6.69 2.80 -16.69
N PRO A 142 6.88 3.70 -15.70
CA PRO A 142 6.75 3.37 -14.30
C PRO A 142 5.35 2.78 -14.00
N VAL A 143 5.32 1.59 -13.39
CA VAL A 143 4.08 0.93 -12.98
C VAL A 143 4.21 0.49 -11.54
N THR A 144 3.34 1.00 -10.69
CA THR A 144 3.27 0.58 -9.29
C THR A 144 2.79 -0.87 -9.20
N PRO A 145 3.47 -1.75 -8.44
CA PRO A 145 3.02 -3.10 -8.21
C PRO A 145 1.61 -3.11 -7.64
N ARG A 146 0.86 -4.12 -8.02
CA ARG A 146 -0.50 -4.31 -7.51
C ARG A 146 -0.45 -4.63 -6.01
N THR A 147 -1.28 -3.96 -5.22
CA THR A 147 -1.57 -4.37 -3.85
C THR A 147 -2.15 -5.78 -3.89
N SER A 148 -1.62 -6.69 -3.06
CA SER A 148 -2.06 -8.10 -3.05
C SER A 148 -3.58 -8.21 -2.87
N ARG A 149 -4.18 -9.21 -3.49
CA ARG A 149 -5.60 -9.56 -3.35
C ARG A 149 -5.88 -10.14 -1.96
N GLY A 150 -5.68 -9.39 -0.91
CA GLY A 150 -6.05 -9.80 0.44
C GLY A 150 -7.16 -8.91 0.94
N ASP A 151 -7.99 -9.44 1.84
CA ASP A 151 -8.98 -8.64 2.58
C ASP A 151 -8.30 -7.68 3.57
N ASP A 152 -6.98 -7.81 3.76
CA ASP A 152 -6.21 -7.04 4.73
C ASP A 152 -5.94 -5.62 4.27
N VAL A 153 -6.16 -4.66 5.16
CA VAL A 153 -5.71 -3.29 5.00
C VAL A 153 -4.36 -3.07 5.68
N ASN A 154 -3.50 -2.33 5.01
CA ASN A 154 -2.21 -1.91 5.53
C ASN A 154 -2.21 -0.40 5.76
N PHE A 155 -1.50 0.06 6.79
CA PHE A 155 -1.42 1.48 7.10
C PHE A 155 0.02 1.96 7.01
N PHE A 156 0.20 3.11 6.37
CA PHE A 156 1.45 3.84 6.24
C PHE A 156 1.46 5.02 7.20
N HIS A 157 2.51 5.17 7.98
CA HIS A 157 2.62 6.23 8.98
C HIS A 157 3.58 7.32 8.51
N ILE A 158 3.21 8.58 8.70
CA ILE A 158 4.07 9.75 8.50
C ILE A 158 3.92 10.68 9.72
N LYS A 159 5.06 11.09 10.27
CA LYS A 159 5.17 12.21 11.19
C LYS A 159 5.78 13.39 10.46
N MET A 160 5.11 14.52 10.53
CA MET A 160 5.53 15.77 9.88
C MET A 160 5.36 16.96 10.82
N LYS A 161 6.01 18.06 10.48
CA LYS A 161 5.83 19.34 11.18
C LYS A 161 5.51 20.46 10.19
N ALA A 162 4.71 21.42 10.65
CA ALA A 162 4.46 22.70 9.98
C ALA A 162 4.75 23.82 11.01
N GLY A 163 5.85 24.54 10.84
CA GLY A 163 6.38 25.39 11.89
C GLY A 163 6.69 24.58 13.15
N ASP A 164 6.09 24.96 14.29
CA ASP A 164 6.25 24.26 15.58
C ASP A 164 5.21 23.14 15.80
N ASN A 165 4.24 23.02 14.91
CA ASN A 165 3.16 22.02 15.06
C ASN A 165 3.57 20.67 14.49
N LEU A 166 3.57 19.66 15.36
CA LEU A 166 3.78 18.26 14.97
C LEU A 166 2.44 17.59 14.65
N SER A 167 2.40 16.87 13.55
CA SER A 167 1.25 16.06 13.14
C SER A 167 1.68 14.65 12.80
N GLU A 168 0.87 13.69 13.20
CA GLU A 168 1.04 12.29 12.83
C GLU A 168 -0.18 11.82 12.05
N ILE A 169 0.06 11.21 10.89
CA ILE A 169 -0.98 10.65 10.03
C ILE A 169 -0.71 9.18 9.76
N VAL A 170 -1.77 8.44 9.57
CA VAL A 170 -1.74 7.09 8.99
C VAL A 170 -2.62 7.08 7.75
N ILE A 171 -2.11 6.46 6.69
CA ILE A 171 -2.79 6.38 5.39
C ILE A 171 -3.05 4.91 5.08
N SER A 172 -4.31 4.56 4.80
CA SER A 172 -4.66 3.18 4.44
C SER A 172 -4.28 2.85 3.00
N ASP A 173 -3.80 1.63 2.77
CA ASP A 173 -3.60 1.05 1.44
C ASP A 173 -4.31 -0.32 1.39
N ARG A 174 -5.47 -0.34 0.76
CA ARG A 174 -6.27 -1.55 0.51
C ARG A 174 -6.39 -1.77 -1.00
N SER A 175 -6.54 -3.04 -1.40
CA SER A 175 -6.83 -3.40 -2.78
C SER A 175 -8.08 -2.69 -3.31
N GLY A 176 -8.03 -2.19 -4.55
CA GLY A 176 -9.18 -1.56 -5.21
C GLY A 176 -10.33 -2.53 -5.45
N GLU A 177 -10.06 -3.82 -5.52
CA GLU A 177 -11.07 -4.88 -5.65
C GLU A 177 -12.03 -4.89 -4.47
N ALA A 178 -11.52 -4.68 -3.23
CA ALA A 178 -12.37 -4.64 -2.06
C ALA A 178 -13.43 -3.52 -2.10
N PHE A 179 -13.08 -2.36 -2.68
CA PHE A 179 -14.04 -1.27 -2.91
C PHE A 179 -15.00 -1.56 -4.07
N GLU A 180 -14.54 -2.26 -5.12
CA GLU A 180 -15.39 -2.72 -6.22
C GLU A 180 -16.43 -3.73 -5.71
N ASP A 181 -15.99 -4.71 -4.91
CA ASP A 181 -16.84 -5.73 -4.32
C ASP A 181 -17.85 -5.13 -3.34
N ALA A 182 -17.44 -4.21 -2.46
CA ALA A 182 -18.32 -3.51 -1.53
C ALA A 182 -19.37 -2.62 -2.22
N ARG A 183 -19.07 -2.10 -3.42
CA ARG A 183 -20.04 -1.38 -4.26
C ARG A 183 -21.08 -2.31 -4.85
N LEU A 184 -20.70 -3.53 -5.21
CA LEU A 184 -21.59 -4.55 -5.81
C LEU A 184 -22.42 -5.28 -4.76
N ASP A 185 -21.83 -5.54 -3.60
CA ASP A 185 -22.46 -6.20 -2.46
C ASP A 185 -22.23 -5.37 -1.19
N THR A 186 -23.27 -4.66 -0.75
CA THR A 186 -23.20 -3.78 0.41
C THR A 186 -22.91 -4.51 1.72
N ALA A 187 -23.16 -5.84 1.81
CA ALA A 187 -22.76 -6.63 2.96
C ALA A 187 -21.23 -6.65 3.15
N LEU A 188 -20.46 -6.42 2.09
CA LEU A 188 -19.00 -6.35 2.15
C LEU A 188 -18.47 -5.00 2.63
N VAL A 189 -19.31 -3.97 2.70
CA VAL A 189 -18.91 -2.66 3.26
C VAL A 189 -18.41 -2.80 4.69
N ALA A 190 -19.02 -3.68 5.50
CA ALA A 190 -18.59 -3.96 6.86
C ALA A 190 -17.15 -4.52 6.98
N LYS A 191 -16.59 -5.07 5.90
CA LYS A 191 -15.20 -5.54 5.85
C LYS A 191 -14.18 -4.41 5.63
N LEU A 192 -14.63 -3.21 5.26
CA LEU A 192 -13.79 -2.04 5.10
C LEU A 192 -13.59 -1.33 6.44
N SER A 193 -12.96 -2.04 7.39
CA SER A 193 -12.81 -1.64 8.79
C SER A 193 -12.07 -0.31 8.98
N GLU A 194 -11.20 0.06 8.05
CA GLU A 194 -10.46 1.33 8.04
C GLU A 194 -11.38 2.56 7.95
N LEU A 195 -12.55 2.42 7.31
CA LEU A 195 -13.50 3.52 7.16
C LEU A 195 -14.03 4.01 8.50
N ALA A 196 -14.31 3.11 9.44
CA ALA A 196 -14.77 3.46 10.79
C ALA A 196 -13.72 4.26 11.59
N LEU A 197 -12.45 4.21 11.18
CA LEU A 197 -11.35 4.92 11.80
C LEU A 197 -11.03 6.26 11.11
N ALA A 198 -11.71 6.59 10.00
CA ALA A 198 -11.34 7.70 9.14
C ALA A 198 -11.57 9.06 9.79
N ASP A 199 -10.55 9.91 9.77
CA ASP A 199 -10.70 11.36 9.94
C ASP A 199 -10.92 12.04 8.57
N ARG A 200 -10.37 11.42 7.49
CA ARG A 200 -10.60 11.82 6.09
C ARG A 200 -10.77 10.59 5.21
N VAL A 201 -11.69 10.65 4.25
CA VAL A 201 -11.83 9.63 3.20
C VAL A 201 -11.59 10.29 1.86
N CYS A 202 -10.50 9.89 1.20
CA CYS A 202 -10.10 10.41 -0.10
C CYS A 202 -10.54 9.43 -1.20
N PHE A 203 -11.57 9.79 -1.96
CA PHE A 203 -12.06 9.05 -3.11
C PHE A 203 -11.24 9.39 -4.35
N LEU A 204 -10.53 8.42 -4.93
CA LEU A 204 -9.68 8.65 -6.08
C LEU A 204 -10.48 8.54 -7.38
N LEU A 205 -10.67 9.67 -8.05
CA LEU A 205 -11.35 9.80 -9.34
C LEU A 205 -10.31 9.83 -10.48
N ASP A 206 -10.35 8.84 -11.37
CA ASP A 206 -9.45 8.78 -12.54
C ASP A 206 -9.95 9.72 -13.66
N ALA A 207 -9.33 10.89 -13.79
CA ALA A 207 -9.69 11.88 -14.79
C ALA A 207 -9.56 11.34 -16.23
N ALA A 208 -8.56 10.51 -16.50
CA ALA A 208 -8.35 9.94 -17.83
C ALA A 208 -9.46 8.97 -18.24
N ARG A 209 -10.13 8.31 -17.28
CA ARG A 209 -11.31 7.48 -17.55
C ARG A 209 -12.59 8.31 -17.73
N LEU A 210 -12.70 9.38 -16.94
CA LEU A 210 -13.86 10.26 -16.95
C LEU A 210 -13.95 11.09 -18.24
N THR A 211 -12.81 11.52 -18.78
CA THR A 211 -12.77 12.38 -19.97
C THR A 211 -12.86 11.63 -21.30
N LYS A 212 -12.74 10.30 -21.28
CA LYS A 212 -12.93 9.46 -22.47
C LYS A 212 -14.41 9.20 -22.75
N LYS A 213 -14.88 9.56 -23.94
CA LYS A 213 -16.29 9.44 -24.36
C LYS A 213 -16.87 8.03 -24.15
N GLU A 214 -16.08 7.00 -24.41
CA GLU A 214 -16.50 5.59 -24.37
C GLU A 214 -16.68 5.10 -22.92
N THR A 215 -15.87 5.58 -21.98
CA THR A 215 -15.86 5.10 -20.59
C THR A 215 -16.64 6.00 -19.63
N ARG A 216 -16.76 7.29 -19.95
CA ARG A 216 -17.35 8.33 -19.09
C ARG A 216 -18.71 7.96 -18.48
N PRO A 217 -19.76 7.57 -19.29
CA PRO A 217 -21.09 7.37 -18.71
C PRO A 217 -21.16 6.22 -17.71
N GLY A 218 -20.37 5.17 -17.95
CA GLY A 218 -20.28 4.04 -17.04
C GLY A 218 -19.49 4.40 -15.79
N TYR A 219 -18.33 5.02 -15.96
CA TYR A 219 -17.41 5.32 -14.88
C TYR A 219 -17.96 6.40 -13.92
N SER A 220 -18.58 7.46 -14.43
CA SER A 220 -19.21 8.51 -13.60
C SER A 220 -20.30 7.94 -12.68
N ARG A 221 -21.13 7.05 -13.20
CA ARG A 221 -22.17 6.37 -12.42
C ARG A 221 -21.56 5.44 -11.36
N ILE A 222 -20.57 4.65 -11.72
CA ILE A 222 -19.88 3.72 -10.85
C ILE A 222 -19.22 4.47 -9.68
N PHE A 223 -18.56 5.60 -9.96
CA PHE A 223 -17.91 6.42 -8.93
C PHE A 223 -18.91 6.97 -7.91
N LYS A 224 -20.04 7.53 -8.36
CA LYS A 224 -21.12 7.99 -7.46
C LYS A 224 -21.69 6.83 -6.65
N GLN A 225 -21.90 5.66 -7.25
CA GLN A 225 -22.37 4.46 -6.54
C GLN A 225 -21.40 4.02 -5.45
N ALA A 226 -20.09 4.08 -5.71
CA ALA A 226 -19.08 3.72 -4.71
C ALA A 226 -19.17 4.63 -3.47
N ILE A 227 -19.29 5.94 -3.65
CA ILE A 227 -19.47 6.88 -2.52
C ILE A 227 -20.78 6.58 -1.79
N ARG A 228 -21.91 6.47 -2.51
CA ARG A 228 -23.22 6.19 -1.89
C ARG A 228 -23.20 4.90 -1.10
N SER A 229 -22.63 3.82 -1.63
CA SER A 229 -22.61 2.53 -0.94
C SER A 229 -21.92 2.62 0.43
N LEU A 230 -20.91 3.46 0.58
CA LEU A 230 -20.24 3.66 1.86
C LEU A 230 -21.04 4.58 2.81
N LEU A 231 -21.64 5.64 2.28
CA LEU A 231 -22.40 6.61 3.10
C LEU A 231 -23.75 6.05 3.55
N ASP A 232 -24.47 5.36 2.67
CA ASP A 232 -25.80 4.78 2.94
C ASP A 232 -25.72 3.60 3.94
N ASN A 233 -24.54 2.97 4.08
CA ASN A 233 -24.30 1.93 5.07
C ASN A 233 -23.59 2.43 6.34
N ASP A 234 -23.55 3.75 6.57
CA ASP A 234 -22.94 4.38 7.75
C ASP A 234 -21.51 3.92 8.03
N ALA A 235 -20.77 3.55 6.97
CA ALA A 235 -19.40 3.04 7.10
C ALA A 235 -18.40 4.14 7.52
N VAL A 236 -18.74 5.41 7.25
CA VAL A 236 -17.87 6.57 7.49
C VAL A 236 -18.39 7.39 8.66
N PRO A 237 -17.55 7.74 9.67
CA PRO A 237 -17.96 8.61 10.76
C PRO A 237 -18.46 9.97 10.25
N LYS A 238 -19.54 10.51 10.83
CA LYS A 238 -20.10 11.82 10.42
C LYS A 238 -19.13 13.00 10.63
N SER A 239 -18.12 12.82 11.47
CA SER A 239 -17.05 13.80 11.70
C SER A 239 -15.92 13.75 10.67
N ALA A 240 -15.93 12.76 9.78
CA ALA A 240 -14.91 12.65 8.76
C ALA A 240 -15.14 13.65 7.62
N VAL A 241 -14.04 14.16 7.06
CA VAL A 241 -14.05 14.96 5.83
C VAL A 241 -14.02 14.01 4.62
N LEU A 242 -14.88 14.25 3.66
CA LEU A 242 -14.89 13.54 2.39
C LEU A 242 -14.16 14.36 1.34
N GLU A 243 -13.18 13.77 0.71
CA GLU A 243 -12.39 14.41 -0.35
C GLU A 243 -12.45 13.59 -1.64
N VAL A 244 -12.61 14.25 -2.76
CA VAL A 244 -12.39 13.64 -4.07
C VAL A 244 -11.04 14.10 -4.61
N LEU A 245 -10.12 13.16 -4.78
CA LEU A 245 -8.84 13.39 -5.40
C LEU A 245 -8.91 13.02 -6.88
N VAL A 246 -8.97 14.05 -7.75
CA VAL A 246 -8.98 13.87 -9.20
C VAL A 246 -7.56 13.55 -9.65
N THR A 247 -7.30 12.27 -9.89
CA THR A 247 -5.96 11.75 -10.26
C THR A 247 -5.77 11.74 -11.76
N LYS A 248 -4.52 11.65 -12.21
CA LYS A 248 -4.12 11.62 -13.64
C LYS A 248 -4.64 12.82 -14.42
N PHE A 249 -4.72 13.95 -13.76
CA PHE A 249 -5.18 15.20 -14.37
C PHE A 249 -4.26 15.65 -15.53
N ASP A 250 -2.97 15.32 -15.45
CA ASP A 250 -1.97 15.47 -16.50
C ASP A 250 -2.32 14.77 -17.82
N ARG A 251 -3.21 13.76 -17.77
CA ARG A 251 -3.68 12.99 -18.94
C ARG A 251 -4.98 13.52 -19.54
N VAL A 252 -5.52 14.58 -18.99
CA VAL A 252 -6.66 15.29 -19.56
C VAL A 252 -6.14 16.15 -20.69
N SER A 253 -6.21 15.65 -21.94
CA SER A 253 -5.76 16.38 -23.13
C SER A 253 -6.70 17.55 -23.41
N ASP A 254 -6.13 18.63 -23.92
CA ASP A 254 -6.91 19.71 -24.52
C ASP A 254 -7.74 19.14 -25.68
N GLY A 255 -9.01 19.51 -25.73
CA GLY A 255 -9.98 18.89 -26.61
C GLY A 255 -9.58 18.92 -28.08
N GLN A 256 -9.60 17.74 -28.68
CA GLN A 256 -9.60 17.57 -30.14
C GLN A 256 -11.02 17.25 -30.60
N ASP A 257 -11.38 17.66 -31.79
CA ASP A 257 -12.68 17.34 -32.45
C ASP A 257 -13.95 17.86 -31.73
N GLY A 258 -13.90 19.06 -31.15
CA GLY A 258 -15.07 19.68 -30.51
C GLY A 258 -15.45 19.09 -29.15
N LEU A 259 -14.65 18.21 -28.60
CA LEU A 259 -14.73 17.74 -27.22
C LEU A 259 -14.02 18.73 -26.30
N ASN A 260 -14.61 19.03 -25.15
CA ASN A 260 -13.95 19.81 -24.11
C ASN A 260 -13.82 18.98 -22.81
N PRO A 261 -12.79 18.12 -22.72
CA PRO A 261 -12.63 17.21 -21.59
C PRO A 261 -12.53 17.92 -20.25
N LEU A 262 -11.95 19.14 -20.24
CA LEU A 262 -11.85 19.95 -19.03
C LEU A 262 -13.24 20.42 -18.57
N GLN A 263 -14.06 20.93 -19.47
CA GLN A 263 -15.43 21.35 -19.18
C GLN A 263 -16.28 20.16 -18.69
N ASP A 264 -16.12 19.00 -19.31
CA ASP A 264 -16.78 17.76 -18.92
C ASP A 264 -16.41 17.34 -17.49
N LEU A 265 -15.12 17.48 -17.11
CA LEU A 265 -14.65 17.23 -15.77
C LEU A 265 -15.23 18.24 -14.77
N GLU A 266 -15.21 19.53 -15.11
CA GLU A 266 -15.75 20.60 -14.26
C GLU A 266 -17.24 20.44 -14.01
N GLN A 267 -18.00 20.06 -15.03
CA GLN A 267 -19.42 19.74 -14.88
C GLN A 267 -19.62 18.57 -13.93
N TYR A 268 -18.81 17.52 -14.05
CA TYR A 268 -18.93 16.36 -13.16
C TYR A 268 -18.51 16.66 -11.73
N GLU A 269 -17.47 17.48 -11.53
CA GLU A 269 -17.10 17.97 -10.20
C GLU A 269 -18.25 18.78 -9.56
N GLN A 270 -18.95 19.60 -10.36
CA GLN A 270 -20.13 20.33 -9.87
C GLN A 270 -21.26 19.38 -9.47
N GLU A 271 -21.53 18.37 -10.30
CA GLU A 271 -22.53 17.34 -9.95
C GLU A 271 -22.20 16.60 -8.65
N LEU A 272 -20.90 16.35 -8.38
CA LEU A 272 -20.48 15.73 -7.12
C LEU A 272 -20.69 16.67 -5.93
N ARG A 273 -20.38 17.97 -6.08
CA ARG A 273 -20.64 18.98 -5.04
C ARG A 273 -22.12 19.12 -4.73
N ASP A 274 -22.96 19.15 -5.76
CA ASP A 274 -24.41 19.26 -5.60
C ASP A 274 -25.01 18.05 -4.90
N GLU A 275 -24.50 16.85 -5.20
CA GLU A 275 -25.00 15.60 -4.65
C GLU A 275 -24.48 15.34 -3.24
N PHE A 276 -23.17 15.46 -3.01
CA PHE A 276 -22.54 15.04 -1.76
C PHE A 276 -22.30 16.21 -0.79
N GLY A 277 -22.27 17.45 -1.25
CA GLY A 277 -22.16 18.62 -0.37
C GLY A 277 -23.35 18.79 0.59
N ALA A 278 -24.52 18.23 0.24
CA ALA A 278 -25.71 18.22 1.11
C ALA A 278 -25.80 16.97 2.02
N SER A 279 -24.82 16.06 1.99
CA SER A 279 -24.84 14.78 2.70
C SER A 279 -24.62 14.86 4.21
N GLY A 280 -24.38 16.09 4.73
CA GLY A 280 -24.05 16.33 6.14
C GLY A 280 -22.58 16.05 6.50
N TYR A 281 -21.73 15.83 5.52
CA TYR A 281 -20.28 15.78 5.64
C TYR A 281 -19.66 17.06 5.08
N GLU A 282 -18.47 17.43 5.59
CA GLU A 282 -17.60 18.35 4.88
C GLU A 282 -17.09 17.67 3.61
N PHE A 283 -17.24 18.33 2.43
CA PHE A 283 -16.95 17.73 1.14
C PHE A 283 -16.07 18.64 0.28
N GLU A 284 -14.91 18.13 -0.14
CA GLU A 284 -13.92 18.86 -0.92
C GLU A 284 -13.53 18.10 -2.19
N ILE A 285 -13.06 18.82 -3.23
CA ILE A 285 -12.53 18.23 -4.47
C ILE A 285 -11.20 18.88 -4.79
N HIS A 286 -10.17 18.05 -5.01
CA HIS A 286 -8.81 18.48 -5.34
C HIS A 286 -8.31 17.79 -6.60
N ARG A 287 -7.70 18.56 -7.51
CA ARG A 287 -7.04 18.01 -8.70
C ARG A 287 -5.57 17.78 -8.38
N ILE A 288 -5.09 16.56 -8.63
CA ILE A 288 -3.70 16.18 -8.34
C ILE A 288 -3.03 15.61 -9.58
N CYS A 289 -1.78 16.06 -9.81
CA CYS A 289 -0.86 15.45 -10.74
C CYS A 289 0.25 14.78 -9.94
N VAL A 290 0.54 13.54 -10.27
CA VAL A 290 1.65 12.80 -9.68
C VAL A 290 2.73 12.70 -10.75
N ASP A 291 3.78 13.50 -10.60
CA ASP A 291 4.95 13.45 -11.45
C ASP A 291 6.12 12.81 -10.68
N PHE A 292 6.75 11.81 -11.28
CA PHE A 292 7.91 11.12 -10.70
C PHE A 292 9.26 11.67 -11.20
N HIS A 293 9.27 12.82 -11.90
CA HIS A 293 10.49 13.44 -12.43
C HIS A 293 11.38 14.11 -11.37
#